data_56f933f3253803b233b9ebb50550360a
#
_entry.id   56f933f3253803b233b9ebb50550360a
#
_cell.length_a   1.000
_cell.length_b   1.000
_cell.length_c   1.000
_cell.angle_alpha   90.00
_cell.angle_beta   90.00
_cell.angle_gamma   90.00
#
_symmetry.space_group_name_H-M   'P 1'
#
loop_
_entity.id
_entity.type
_entity.pdbx_description
1 polymer ?
#
loop_
_entity_poly.entity_id
_entity_poly.type
_entity_poly.pdbx_seq_one_letter_code
_entity_poly.pdbx_strand_id
1 'polypeptide(L)'
;LSRMAKRTFTFLAGLLAVGLSASGVVAESRGLTVKLRASEAPGAAAAGEAELYGASHALVIGIDNYNAGWPRLSMAVNDAKLIAAELEKRGFDVTLETDLGTVALRRTLHEFFVVKGADPKARLFVWFAGHGYTEDGEGYLVPADAPRPETGTEFRLKALPMRDFGTFVRLARSKHALTVFDACFAGTVFDSQRSMPPPAVTRATTLPVRQFLTSGDAGQTVSDDGAFRELFIRALNGEERADANGDGYVTGTEIGLFLGDRMTNLTRARQTPRYGKLRDKDYDRGDFVFALPSAPAPVIVPQTVVDAAEVAFWQSIEDSTDPADFEDYLRRFPNGTFASLAGRKLARLRGEQQTAAITQPGFELVPLNTVMVTTTVSNVRAGPSKDARKLTTLVSRTRVDVTGKATSPHGEWYRIALPRGREGYIHGALLRKSDGAVATRPPPATRPPQPEVPP
;
A
#
# COMPACT_ATOMS: atom_id res chain seq x y z
N LEU A 1 62.33 -54.17 70.18
CA LEU A 1 61.21 -54.18 71.11
C LEU A 1 60.40 -52.90 70.93
N SER A 2 59.24 -52.99 70.56
CA SER A 2 58.06 -52.14 70.67
C SER A 2 57.36 -51.86 69.35
N ARG A 3 56.20 -52.43 69.23
CA ARG A 3 55.28 -52.29 68.11
C ARG A 3 54.60 -50.93 68.18
N MET A 4 54.73 -50.11 67.13
CA MET A 4 53.91 -48.92 66.93
C MET A 4 52.78 -49.22 65.93
N ALA A 5 51.54 -49.12 66.44
CA ALA A 5 50.34 -49.31 65.65
C ALA A 5 50.13 -48.12 64.69
N LYS A 6 50.02 -48.41 63.42
CA LYS A 6 49.63 -47.45 62.41
C LYS A 6 48.06 -47.31 62.36
N ARG A 7 47.56 -46.13 62.75
CA ARG A 7 46.13 -45.73 62.53
C ARG A 7 46.02 -45.17 61.13
N THR A 8 45.32 -45.87 60.29
CA THR A 8 45.00 -45.43 58.98
C THR A 8 43.77 -44.51 59.05
N PHE A 9 43.95 -43.22 58.73
CA PHE A 9 42.81 -42.27 58.53
C PHE A 9 42.40 -42.36 57.08
N THR A 10 41.20 -42.87 56.83
CA THR A 10 40.55 -42.86 55.50
C THR A 10 39.82 -41.52 55.33
N PHE A 11 40.37 -40.63 54.50
CA PHE A 11 39.68 -39.44 54.06
C PHE A 11 38.75 -39.84 52.91
N LEU A 12 37.48 -39.76 53.19
CA LEU A 12 36.40 -39.90 52.16
C LEU A 12 36.27 -38.54 51.45
N ALA A 13 36.94 -38.35 50.31
CA ALA A 13 36.73 -37.19 49.44
C ALA A 13 35.43 -37.39 48.64
N GLY A 14 34.34 -36.76 49.10
CA GLY A 14 33.12 -36.66 48.33
C GLY A 14 33.32 -35.74 47.15
N LEU A 15 33.44 -36.30 45.93
CA LEU A 15 33.41 -35.56 44.66
C LEU A 15 31.97 -35.19 44.40
N LEU A 16 31.59 -33.92 44.69
CA LEU A 16 30.30 -33.34 44.22
C LEU A 16 30.50 -33.00 42.75
N ALA A 17 30.10 -33.93 41.86
CA ALA A 17 30.01 -33.66 40.44
C ALA A 17 28.79 -32.75 40.22
N VAL A 18 28.98 -31.43 40.12
CA VAL A 18 27.99 -30.50 39.57
C VAL A 18 27.93 -30.77 38.07
N GLY A 19 26.96 -31.59 37.68
CA GLY A 19 26.61 -31.76 36.29
C GLY A 19 26.04 -30.43 35.77
N LEU A 20 26.86 -29.64 35.09
CA LEU A 20 26.36 -28.60 34.18
C LEU A 20 25.63 -29.34 33.04
N SER A 21 24.32 -29.52 33.19
CA SER A 21 23.45 -29.80 32.05
C SER A 21 23.48 -28.55 31.17
N ALA A 22 24.34 -28.54 30.15
CA ALA A 22 24.20 -27.64 29.05
C ALA A 22 22.88 -28.02 28.37
N SER A 23 21.79 -27.37 28.78
CA SER A 23 20.57 -27.34 28.00
C SER A 23 20.96 -26.68 26.69
N GLY A 24 21.35 -27.51 25.71
CA GLY A 24 21.40 -27.06 24.33
C GLY A 24 20.01 -26.49 24.02
N VAL A 25 19.95 -25.17 23.86
CA VAL A 25 18.82 -24.53 23.25
C VAL A 25 18.77 -25.13 21.85
N VAL A 26 17.98 -26.18 21.69
CA VAL A 26 17.58 -26.66 20.38
C VAL A 26 16.86 -25.47 19.77
N ALA A 27 17.50 -24.81 18.82
CA ALA A 27 16.84 -23.76 18.05
C ALA A 27 15.55 -24.39 17.51
N GLU A 28 14.40 -23.93 18.02
CA GLU A 28 13.10 -24.34 17.51
C GLU A 28 13.12 -24.20 15.99
N SER A 29 12.62 -25.22 15.31
CA SER A 29 12.50 -25.23 13.86
C SER A 29 11.84 -23.92 13.41
N ARG A 30 12.59 -23.04 12.76
CA ARG A 30 12.13 -21.73 12.24
C ARG A 30 11.34 -21.91 10.95
N GLY A 31 10.74 -23.08 10.77
CA GLY A 31 9.88 -23.46 9.68
C GLY A 31 8.45 -22.92 9.83
N LEU A 32 7.69 -23.02 8.77
CA LEU A 32 6.27 -22.71 8.74
C LEU A 32 5.51 -23.81 8.01
N THR A 33 4.60 -24.48 8.73
CA THR A 33 3.60 -25.37 8.14
C THR A 33 2.29 -24.59 7.98
N VAL A 34 1.68 -24.69 6.82
CA VAL A 34 0.43 -23.99 6.48
C VAL A 34 -0.68 -24.98 6.18
N LYS A 35 -1.91 -24.61 6.50
CA LYS A 35 -3.12 -25.31 6.07
C LYS A 35 -3.48 -24.84 4.66
N LEU A 36 -3.49 -25.75 3.71
CA LEU A 36 -3.84 -25.46 2.33
C LEU A 36 -5.36 -25.47 2.14
N ARG A 37 -5.88 -24.54 1.38
CA ARG A 37 -7.25 -24.52 0.88
C ARG A 37 -7.35 -25.21 -0.49
N ALA A 38 -8.49 -25.81 -0.78
CA ALA A 38 -8.75 -26.50 -2.04
C ALA A 38 -8.85 -25.53 -3.24
N SER A 39 -9.24 -24.28 -2.99
CA SER A 39 -9.29 -23.18 -3.97
C SER A 39 -9.14 -21.84 -3.28
N GLU A 40 -9.03 -20.79 -4.08
CA GLU A 40 -8.94 -19.40 -3.61
C GLU A 40 -10.29 -18.81 -3.17
N ALA A 41 -11.39 -19.56 -3.33
CA ALA A 41 -12.72 -19.09 -2.95
C ALA A 41 -12.84 -18.92 -1.43
N PRO A 42 -13.50 -17.88 -0.94
CA PRO A 42 -13.80 -17.70 0.47
C PRO A 42 -14.52 -18.93 1.03
N GLY A 43 -14.04 -19.46 2.17
CA GLY A 43 -14.64 -20.64 2.79
C GLY A 43 -14.29 -21.98 2.13
N ALA A 44 -13.39 -22.03 1.15
CA ALA A 44 -12.94 -23.27 0.53
C ALA A 44 -12.48 -24.29 1.57
N ALA A 45 -12.78 -25.59 1.33
CA ALA A 45 -12.44 -26.69 2.22
C ALA A 45 -10.92 -26.80 2.41
N ALA A 46 -10.48 -27.31 3.57
CA ALA A 46 -9.09 -27.65 3.80
C ALA A 46 -8.66 -28.76 2.84
N ALA A 47 -7.51 -28.60 2.17
CA ALA A 47 -6.93 -29.55 1.23
C ALA A 47 -5.68 -30.27 1.80
N GLY A 48 -5.43 -30.10 3.11
CA GLY A 48 -4.31 -30.71 3.81
C GLY A 48 -3.36 -29.67 4.40
N GLU A 49 -2.21 -30.14 4.87
CA GLU A 49 -1.15 -29.30 5.41
C GLU A 49 0.13 -29.49 4.57
N ALA A 50 0.96 -28.46 4.51
CA ALA A 50 2.27 -28.55 3.87
C ALA A 50 3.30 -27.71 4.64
N GLU A 51 4.51 -28.25 4.79
CA GLU A 51 5.65 -27.44 5.21
C GLU A 51 5.94 -26.45 4.09
N LEU A 52 5.62 -25.18 4.33
CA LEU A 52 5.87 -24.12 3.36
C LEU A 52 7.33 -23.68 3.40
N TYR A 53 7.88 -23.52 4.60
CA TYR A 53 9.26 -23.11 4.82
C TYR A 53 9.95 -24.00 5.86
N GLY A 54 11.19 -24.37 5.59
CA GLY A 54 12.08 -25.04 6.54
C GLY A 54 12.93 -24.05 7.35
N ALA A 55 13.18 -22.87 6.80
CA ALA A 55 13.93 -21.81 7.45
C ALA A 55 13.36 -20.42 7.11
N SER A 56 13.59 -19.44 7.99
CA SER A 56 13.16 -18.04 7.82
C SER A 56 14.31 -17.10 8.16
N HIS A 57 14.79 -16.35 7.18
CA HIS A 57 15.88 -15.39 7.37
C HIS A 57 15.42 -14.00 7.00
N ALA A 58 15.86 -13.01 7.78
CA ALA A 58 15.60 -11.61 7.52
C ALA A 58 16.88 -10.78 7.53
N LEU A 59 16.98 -9.86 6.58
CA LEU A 59 17.98 -8.80 6.56
C LEU A 59 17.23 -7.48 6.72
N VAL A 60 17.53 -6.74 7.77
CA VAL A 60 16.89 -5.48 8.10
C VAL A 60 17.95 -4.38 8.11
N ILE A 61 17.76 -3.36 7.26
CA ILE A 61 18.72 -2.29 7.07
C ILE A 61 18.03 -0.95 7.35
N GLY A 62 18.64 -0.12 8.21
CA GLY A 62 18.24 1.25 8.48
C GLY A 62 19.41 2.23 8.32
N ILE A 63 19.20 3.32 7.61
CA ILE A 63 20.24 4.34 7.40
C ILE A 63 19.71 5.71 7.80
N ASP A 64 20.24 6.28 8.89
CA ASP A 64 19.96 7.63 9.36
C ASP A 64 21.14 8.59 9.09
N ASN A 65 22.38 8.08 9.20
CA ASN A 65 23.60 8.89 9.27
C ASN A 65 24.27 9.02 7.90
N TYR A 66 23.70 9.84 7.04
CA TYR A 66 24.29 10.19 5.75
C TYR A 66 25.41 11.22 5.93
N ASN A 67 26.57 10.96 5.33
CA ASN A 67 27.78 11.78 5.52
C ASN A 67 28.31 12.44 4.24
N ALA A 68 27.60 12.32 3.12
CA ALA A 68 27.99 12.83 1.82
C ALA A 68 26.96 13.79 1.20
N GLY A 69 26.25 14.58 2.03
CA GLY A 69 25.40 15.68 1.59
C GLY A 69 23.90 15.41 1.63
N TRP A 70 23.46 14.17 1.80
CA TRP A 70 22.05 13.85 2.05
C TRP A 70 21.62 14.31 3.46
N PRO A 71 20.37 14.76 3.62
CA PRO A 71 19.81 15.04 4.95
C PRO A 71 19.86 13.78 5.82
N ARG A 72 20.14 13.97 7.12
CA ARG A 72 20.01 12.87 8.08
C ARG A 72 18.53 12.53 8.25
N LEU A 73 18.24 11.24 8.42
CA LEU A 73 16.94 10.77 8.83
C LEU A 73 16.91 10.58 10.36
N SER A 74 15.73 10.41 10.90
CA SER A 74 15.53 10.29 12.36
C SER A 74 14.86 8.98 12.77
N MET A 75 14.21 8.31 11.85
CA MET A 75 13.40 7.13 12.16
C MET A 75 13.87 5.85 11.46
N ALA A 76 14.65 5.91 10.39
CA ALA A 76 14.97 4.73 9.58
C ALA A 76 15.70 3.63 10.38
N VAL A 77 16.67 4.00 11.23
CA VAL A 77 17.35 3.05 12.11
C VAL A 77 16.43 2.52 13.23
N ASN A 78 15.57 3.39 13.78
CA ASN A 78 14.60 2.98 14.80
C ASN A 78 13.56 2.03 14.21
N ASP A 79 13.06 2.32 13.02
CA ASP A 79 12.09 1.49 12.30
C ASP A 79 12.69 0.13 11.96
N ALA A 80 13.94 0.10 11.50
CA ALA A 80 14.68 -1.15 11.29
C ALA A 80 14.76 -2.00 12.56
N LYS A 81 15.07 -1.40 13.71
CA LYS A 81 15.11 -2.12 15.00
C LYS A 81 13.75 -2.70 15.40
N LEU A 82 12.67 -1.95 15.20
CA LEU A 82 11.33 -2.40 15.53
C LEU A 82 10.87 -3.54 14.61
N ILE A 83 11.19 -3.45 13.32
CA ILE A 83 10.93 -4.53 12.34
C ILE A 83 11.77 -5.77 12.70
N ALA A 84 13.05 -5.61 13.03
CA ALA A 84 13.90 -6.73 13.44
C ALA A 84 13.30 -7.47 14.63
N ALA A 85 12.95 -6.75 15.69
CA ALA A 85 12.35 -7.32 16.89
C ALA A 85 11.00 -8.04 16.60
N GLU A 86 10.20 -7.51 15.68
CA GLU A 86 8.94 -8.14 15.30
C GLU A 86 9.15 -9.43 14.48
N LEU A 87 10.13 -9.45 13.59
CA LEU A 87 10.50 -10.64 12.82
C LEU A 87 11.13 -11.74 13.69
N GLU A 88 11.95 -11.38 14.68
CA GLU A 88 12.49 -12.33 15.67
C GLU A 88 11.38 -13.06 16.43
N LYS A 89 10.35 -12.33 16.90
CA LYS A 89 9.15 -12.94 17.54
C LYS A 89 8.47 -13.95 16.63
N ARG A 90 8.58 -13.77 15.31
CA ARG A 90 7.98 -14.64 14.28
C ARG A 90 8.91 -15.76 13.82
N GLY A 91 10.01 -16.00 14.55
CA GLY A 91 10.95 -17.08 14.28
C GLY A 91 11.89 -16.83 13.10
N PHE A 92 12.08 -15.58 12.68
CA PHE A 92 13.12 -15.26 11.71
C PHE A 92 14.49 -15.20 12.39
N ASP A 93 15.50 -15.70 11.66
CA ASP A 93 16.89 -15.43 11.92
C ASP A 93 17.24 -14.08 11.33
N VAL A 94 17.35 -13.05 12.18
CA VAL A 94 17.44 -11.66 11.76
C VAL A 94 18.88 -11.16 11.78
N THR A 95 19.31 -10.57 10.68
CA THR A 95 20.53 -9.76 10.58
C THR A 95 20.10 -8.30 10.51
N LEU A 96 20.44 -7.51 11.53
CA LEU A 96 20.17 -6.07 11.57
C LEU A 96 21.45 -5.31 11.28
N GLU A 97 21.41 -4.45 10.29
CA GLU A 97 22.52 -3.59 9.86
C GLU A 97 22.10 -2.12 9.87
N THR A 98 23.00 -1.24 10.25
CA THR A 98 22.70 0.21 10.30
C THR A 98 23.79 1.02 9.64
N ASP A 99 23.39 2.13 9.02
CA ASP A 99 24.26 3.15 8.44
C ASP A 99 25.32 2.59 7.47
N LEU A 100 24.92 1.61 6.65
CA LEU A 100 25.81 0.97 5.69
C LEU A 100 26.27 1.94 4.59
N GLY A 101 27.59 1.99 4.37
CA GLY A 101 28.18 2.61 3.19
C GLY A 101 28.10 1.71 1.96
N THR A 102 28.49 2.24 0.81
CA THR A 102 28.38 1.61 -0.53
C THR A 102 28.89 0.18 -0.58
N VAL A 103 30.11 -0.07 -0.11
CA VAL A 103 30.75 -1.39 -0.19
C VAL A 103 30.06 -2.38 0.74
N ALA A 104 29.75 -1.94 1.95
CA ALA A 104 29.08 -2.78 2.94
C ALA A 104 27.67 -3.15 2.50
N LEU A 105 26.87 -2.18 2.00
CA LEU A 105 25.50 -2.42 1.52
C LEU A 105 25.47 -3.47 0.40
N ARG A 106 26.33 -3.31 -0.62
CA ARG A 106 26.40 -4.25 -1.75
C ARG A 106 26.82 -5.65 -1.28
N ARG A 107 27.83 -5.74 -0.42
CA ARG A 107 28.31 -7.01 0.11
C ARG A 107 27.25 -7.68 0.96
N THR A 108 26.66 -6.99 1.90
CA THR A 108 25.63 -7.55 2.81
C THR A 108 24.44 -8.10 2.03
N LEU A 109 23.91 -7.34 1.05
CA LEU A 109 22.83 -7.81 0.21
C LEU A 109 23.22 -9.04 -0.62
N HIS A 110 24.39 -9.00 -1.26
CA HIS A 110 24.88 -10.13 -2.06
C HIS A 110 25.07 -11.39 -1.20
N GLU A 111 25.76 -11.27 -0.07
CA GLU A 111 25.99 -12.39 0.86
C GLU A 111 24.66 -12.96 1.39
N PHE A 112 23.69 -12.10 1.73
CA PHE A 112 22.38 -12.54 2.21
C PHE A 112 21.66 -13.41 1.17
N PHE A 113 21.54 -12.95 -0.07
CA PHE A 113 20.85 -13.70 -1.10
C PHE A 113 21.60 -14.97 -1.53
N VAL A 114 22.94 -14.96 -1.53
CA VAL A 114 23.75 -16.13 -1.90
C VAL A 114 23.82 -17.14 -0.77
N VAL A 115 24.10 -16.73 0.46
CA VAL A 115 24.35 -17.64 1.58
C VAL A 115 23.05 -18.09 2.24
N LYS A 116 22.23 -17.14 2.72
CA LYS A 116 20.94 -17.47 3.35
C LYS A 116 19.92 -17.96 2.32
N GLY A 117 20.02 -17.47 1.10
CA GLY A 117 19.20 -17.90 -0.04
C GLY A 117 19.60 -19.20 -0.69
N ALA A 118 20.66 -19.87 -0.27
CA ALA A 118 21.10 -21.16 -0.83
C ALA A 118 20.10 -22.30 -0.56
N ASP A 119 19.37 -22.25 0.55
CA ASP A 119 18.40 -23.26 0.94
C ASP A 119 17.08 -23.09 0.17
N PRO A 120 16.69 -24.07 -0.68
CA PRO A 120 15.42 -24.01 -1.43
C PRO A 120 14.17 -24.04 -0.56
N LYS A 121 14.28 -24.46 0.70
CA LYS A 121 13.16 -24.45 1.66
C LYS A 121 13.09 -23.16 2.48
N ALA A 122 14.06 -22.26 2.36
CA ALA A 122 14.05 -21.01 3.08
C ALA A 122 13.05 -19.99 2.49
N ARG A 123 12.61 -19.06 3.34
CA ARG A 123 12.08 -17.76 2.92
C ARG A 123 13.02 -16.66 3.36
N LEU A 124 13.14 -15.64 2.51
CA LEU A 124 13.97 -14.48 2.74
C LEU A 124 13.10 -13.23 2.88
N PHE A 125 13.33 -12.44 3.90
CA PHE A 125 12.72 -11.14 4.07
C PHE A 125 13.80 -10.06 4.07
N VAL A 126 13.61 -8.98 3.34
CA VAL A 126 14.48 -7.81 3.37
C VAL A 126 13.67 -6.57 3.69
N TRP A 127 14.12 -5.79 4.65
CA TRP A 127 13.62 -4.45 4.93
C TRP A 127 14.76 -3.44 4.72
N PHE A 128 14.49 -2.41 3.95
CA PHE A 128 15.39 -1.28 3.79
C PHE A 128 14.64 0.01 4.13
N ALA A 129 15.11 0.74 5.13
CA ALA A 129 14.65 2.08 5.46
C ALA A 129 15.78 3.08 5.27
N GLY A 130 15.54 4.13 4.49
CA GLY A 130 16.56 5.11 4.15
C GLY A 130 16.21 5.95 2.94
N HIS A 131 17.16 6.76 2.46
CA HIS A 131 16.96 7.50 1.23
C HIS A 131 16.92 6.58 0.01
N GLY A 132 15.98 6.89 -0.87
CA GLY A 132 15.94 6.40 -2.23
C GLY A 132 15.89 7.56 -3.21
N TYR A 133 16.31 7.33 -4.43
CA TYR A 133 16.29 8.33 -5.49
C TYR A 133 15.93 7.70 -6.84
N THR A 134 15.28 8.47 -7.69
CA THR A 134 14.98 8.04 -9.06
C THR A 134 15.62 8.99 -10.05
N GLU A 135 16.41 8.45 -10.96
CA GLU A 135 17.04 9.19 -12.07
C GLU A 135 16.76 8.45 -13.37
N ASP A 136 16.22 9.14 -14.35
CA ASP A 136 15.91 8.60 -15.68
C ASP A 136 15.09 7.29 -15.66
N GLY A 137 14.18 7.17 -14.70
CA GLY A 137 13.35 5.97 -14.50
C GLY A 137 14.02 4.83 -13.76
N GLU A 138 15.31 4.91 -13.42
CA GLU A 138 16.02 3.96 -12.57
C GLU A 138 15.92 4.39 -11.10
N GLY A 139 15.51 3.49 -10.23
CA GLY A 139 15.53 3.68 -8.78
C GLY A 139 16.90 3.33 -8.19
N TYR A 140 17.27 4.02 -7.13
CA TYR A 140 18.55 3.81 -6.42
C TYR A 140 18.29 3.74 -4.91
N LEU A 141 18.88 2.76 -4.24
CA LEU A 141 19.08 2.81 -2.79
C LEU A 141 20.32 3.63 -2.50
N VAL A 142 20.22 4.53 -1.54
CA VAL A 142 21.31 5.48 -1.21
C VAL A 142 22.05 4.99 0.03
N PRO A 143 23.31 4.54 -0.08
CA PRO A 143 24.17 4.23 1.06
C PRO A 143 24.59 5.48 1.84
N ALA A 144 25.03 5.31 3.07
CA ALA A 144 25.40 6.40 3.97
C ALA A 144 26.49 7.34 3.41
N ASP A 145 27.38 6.83 2.56
CA ASP A 145 28.50 7.54 1.96
C ASP A 145 28.31 7.93 0.48
N ALA A 146 27.11 7.71 -0.07
CA ALA A 146 26.81 8.13 -1.43
C ALA A 146 26.57 9.65 -1.48
N PRO A 147 27.19 10.37 -2.41
CA PRO A 147 26.96 11.79 -2.58
C PRO A 147 25.56 12.06 -3.17
N ARG A 148 25.19 13.33 -3.25
CA ARG A 148 23.92 13.72 -3.87
C ARG A 148 23.93 13.53 -5.38
N PRO A 149 22.76 13.39 -6.02
CA PRO A 149 22.63 13.13 -7.46
C PRO A 149 23.29 14.20 -8.35
N GLU A 150 23.38 15.43 -7.87
CA GLU A 150 24.02 16.54 -8.60
C GLU A 150 25.51 16.30 -8.89
N THR A 151 26.14 15.33 -8.20
CA THR A 151 27.52 14.89 -8.51
C THR A 151 27.61 13.97 -9.73
N GLY A 152 26.46 13.56 -10.29
CA GLY A 152 26.37 12.79 -11.53
C GLY A 152 27.05 11.41 -11.42
N THR A 153 28.24 11.29 -12.04
CA THR A 153 28.94 9.99 -12.09
C THR A 153 29.28 9.42 -10.72
N GLU A 154 29.68 10.25 -9.76
CA GLU A 154 30.06 9.78 -8.43
C GLU A 154 28.87 9.20 -7.67
N PHE A 155 27.68 9.82 -7.78
CA PHE A 155 26.44 9.27 -7.24
C PHE A 155 26.16 7.88 -7.83
N ARG A 156 26.18 7.74 -9.17
CA ARG A 156 25.89 6.48 -9.86
C ARG A 156 26.87 5.35 -9.53
N LEU A 157 28.12 5.68 -9.19
CA LEU A 157 29.11 4.68 -8.76
C LEU A 157 28.83 4.16 -7.34
N LYS A 158 28.30 5.01 -6.45
CA LYS A 158 28.09 4.67 -5.05
C LYS A 158 26.68 4.19 -4.75
N ALA A 159 25.64 4.83 -5.28
CA ALA A 159 24.28 4.40 -5.11
C ALA A 159 24.04 3.01 -5.72
N LEU A 160 23.15 2.23 -5.13
CA LEU A 160 22.83 0.88 -5.62
C LEU A 160 21.59 0.95 -6.54
N PRO A 161 21.75 0.78 -7.86
CA PRO A 161 20.61 0.79 -8.76
C PRO A 161 19.74 -0.46 -8.57
N MET A 162 18.44 -0.30 -8.74
CA MET A 162 17.45 -1.36 -8.51
C MET A 162 17.61 -2.55 -9.48
N ARG A 163 18.19 -2.33 -10.67
CA ARG A 163 18.54 -3.44 -11.57
C ARG A 163 19.60 -4.37 -10.96
N ASP A 164 20.58 -3.85 -10.20
CA ASP A 164 21.57 -4.65 -9.50
C ASP A 164 20.92 -5.42 -8.36
N PHE A 165 20.01 -4.76 -7.61
CA PHE A 165 19.21 -5.42 -6.58
C PHE A 165 18.40 -6.58 -7.18
N GLY A 166 17.74 -6.37 -8.32
CA GLY A 166 17.04 -7.41 -9.06
C GLY A 166 17.94 -8.59 -9.46
N THR A 167 19.22 -8.33 -9.73
CA THR A 167 20.22 -9.37 -9.97
C THR A 167 20.51 -10.17 -8.70
N PHE A 168 20.73 -9.52 -7.56
CA PHE A 168 20.99 -10.19 -6.28
C PHE A 168 19.83 -11.12 -5.88
N VAL A 169 18.60 -10.64 -6.00
CA VAL A 169 17.40 -11.43 -5.67
C VAL A 169 17.29 -12.73 -6.50
N ARG A 170 17.78 -12.72 -7.75
CA ARG A 170 17.79 -13.91 -8.61
C ARG A 170 18.84 -14.93 -8.22
N LEU A 171 19.88 -14.54 -7.47
CA LEU A 171 20.90 -15.47 -7.01
C LEU A 171 20.37 -16.43 -5.94
N ALA A 172 19.32 -16.04 -5.22
CA ALA A 172 18.73 -16.89 -4.20
C ALA A 172 17.99 -18.09 -4.80
N ARG A 173 18.25 -19.25 -4.25
CA ARG A 173 17.54 -20.51 -4.55
C ARG A 173 16.32 -20.70 -3.63
N SER A 174 16.18 -19.86 -2.62
CA SER A 174 15.07 -19.90 -1.67
C SER A 174 13.72 -19.87 -2.38
N LYS A 175 12.72 -20.49 -1.75
CA LYS A 175 11.37 -20.57 -2.31
C LYS A 175 10.75 -19.18 -2.49
N HIS A 176 10.74 -18.38 -1.44
CA HIS A 176 10.12 -17.05 -1.45
C HIS A 176 11.11 -15.99 -0.98
N ALA A 177 11.01 -14.81 -1.58
CA ALA A 177 11.64 -13.61 -1.06
C ALA A 177 10.65 -12.43 -1.15
N LEU A 178 10.52 -11.68 -0.04
CA LEU A 178 9.79 -10.43 0.03
C LEU A 178 10.76 -9.32 0.43
N THR A 179 10.83 -8.28 -0.37
CA THR A 179 11.61 -7.08 -0.04
C THR A 179 10.67 -5.90 0.15
N VAL A 180 10.83 -5.21 1.25
CA VAL A 180 10.10 -3.99 1.60
C VAL A 180 11.05 -2.82 1.61
N PHE A 181 10.72 -1.79 0.85
CA PHE A 181 11.49 -0.56 0.76
C PHE A 181 10.69 0.58 1.40
N ASP A 182 11.14 1.03 2.54
CA ASP A 182 10.68 2.28 3.14
C ASP A 182 11.60 3.42 2.71
N ALA A 183 11.45 3.80 1.45
CA ALA A 183 12.31 4.75 0.75
C ALA A 183 11.60 5.41 -0.44
N CYS A 184 12.02 6.62 -0.78
CA CYS A 184 11.48 7.42 -1.89
C CYS A 184 12.10 7.01 -3.23
N PHE A 185 11.54 6.03 -3.95
CA PHE A 185 11.97 5.78 -5.34
C PHE A 185 10.88 5.09 -6.17
N ALA A 186 10.99 5.20 -7.50
CA ALA A 186 10.13 4.45 -8.41
C ALA A 186 10.56 2.98 -8.46
N GLY A 187 9.62 2.07 -8.23
CA GLY A 187 9.86 0.65 -8.38
C GLY A 187 10.08 0.28 -9.85
N THR A 188 11.34 0.16 -10.27
CA THR A 188 11.69 -0.28 -11.63
C THR A 188 11.95 -1.79 -11.74
N VAL A 189 12.05 -2.49 -10.60
CA VAL A 189 12.39 -3.92 -10.53
C VAL A 189 11.18 -4.83 -10.73
N PHE A 190 9.97 -4.31 -10.52
CA PHE A 190 8.74 -5.10 -10.57
C PHE A 190 7.62 -4.40 -11.32
N ASP A 191 6.67 -5.18 -11.82
CA ASP A 191 5.40 -4.66 -12.31
C ASP A 191 4.45 -4.44 -11.15
N SER A 192 3.92 -3.23 -11.02
CA SER A 192 2.81 -2.97 -10.11
C SER A 192 1.61 -3.81 -10.55
N GLN A 193 1.19 -4.73 -9.72
CA GLN A 193 -0.01 -5.50 -9.97
C GLN A 193 -1.25 -4.66 -9.67
N ARG A 194 -2.23 -4.71 -10.58
CA ARG A 194 -3.57 -4.18 -10.31
C ARG A 194 -4.26 -5.10 -9.30
N SER A 195 -5.13 -4.52 -8.49
CA SER A 195 -5.90 -5.23 -7.47
C SER A 195 -6.53 -6.50 -8.01
N MET A 196 -5.99 -7.64 -7.63
CA MET A 196 -6.70 -8.91 -7.69
C MET A 196 -7.21 -9.23 -6.29
N PRO A 197 -8.31 -9.96 -6.15
CA PRO A 197 -8.72 -10.48 -4.85
C PRO A 197 -7.54 -11.23 -4.23
N PRO A 198 -7.24 -11.04 -2.93
CA PRO A 198 -6.14 -11.75 -2.29
C PRO A 198 -6.43 -13.25 -2.30
N PRO A 199 -5.52 -14.06 -2.83
CA PRO A 199 -5.71 -15.50 -2.89
C PRO A 199 -5.54 -16.12 -1.51
N ALA A 200 -6.39 -17.10 -1.17
CA ALA A 200 -6.15 -17.95 0.00
C ALA A 200 -4.86 -18.76 -0.19
N VAL A 201 -4.27 -19.24 0.91
CA VAL A 201 -3.09 -20.11 0.86
C VAL A 201 -3.44 -21.45 0.21
N THR A 202 -2.98 -21.65 -1.01
CA THR A 202 -3.21 -22.83 -1.85
C THR A 202 -1.89 -23.47 -2.29
N ARG A 203 -1.95 -24.51 -3.12
CA ARG A 203 -0.72 -25.05 -3.74
C ARG A 203 -0.03 -24.04 -4.66
N ALA A 204 -0.76 -23.13 -5.30
CA ALA A 204 -0.16 -22.05 -6.11
C ALA A 204 0.72 -21.14 -5.25
N THR A 205 0.29 -20.83 -4.04
CA THR A 205 1.06 -20.04 -3.07
C THR A 205 2.44 -20.65 -2.79
N THR A 206 2.59 -21.97 -2.88
CA THR A 206 3.86 -22.66 -2.60
C THR A 206 4.89 -22.57 -3.73
N LEU A 207 4.55 -22.00 -4.87
CA LEU A 207 5.46 -21.83 -6.01
C LEU A 207 6.48 -20.71 -5.73
N PRO A 208 7.65 -20.72 -6.37
CA PRO A 208 8.66 -19.69 -6.15
C PRO A 208 8.16 -18.28 -6.47
N VAL A 209 8.56 -17.32 -5.63
CA VAL A 209 8.22 -15.90 -5.84
C VAL A 209 9.30 -14.94 -5.32
N ARG A 210 9.43 -13.81 -6.00
CA ARG A 210 10.17 -12.63 -5.57
C ARG A 210 9.22 -11.44 -5.59
N GLN A 211 8.91 -10.91 -4.41
CA GLN A 211 7.93 -9.85 -4.22
C GLN A 211 8.58 -8.59 -3.68
N PHE A 212 8.00 -7.48 -4.03
CA PHE A 212 8.49 -6.16 -3.65
C PHE A 212 7.33 -5.29 -3.19
N LEU A 213 7.60 -4.51 -2.16
CA LEU A 213 6.69 -3.52 -1.62
C LEU A 213 7.47 -2.22 -1.41
N THR A 214 6.94 -1.10 -1.85
CA THR A 214 7.51 0.23 -1.58
C THR A 214 6.56 1.04 -0.72
N SER A 215 7.08 1.91 0.14
CA SER A 215 6.25 2.77 0.98
C SER A 215 5.61 3.93 0.23
N GLY A 216 6.07 4.25 -0.98
CA GLY A 216 5.51 5.29 -1.85
C GLY A 216 5.64 4.94 -3.33
N ASP A 217 5.00 5.76 -4.18
CA ASP A 217 5.08 5.69 -5.64
C ASP A 217 6.19 6.59 -6.19
N ALA A 218 6.47 6.45 -7.48
CA ALA A 218 7.43 7.30 -8.20
C ALA A 218 7.16 8.79 -8.00
N GLY A 219 8.21 9.54 -7.61
CA GLY A 219 8.13 10.99 -7.42
C GLY A 219 7.38 11.43 -6.15
N GLN A 220 6.96 10.52 -5.29
CA GLN A 220 6.40 10.85 -3.97
C GLN A 220 7.51 10.92 -2.93
N THR A 221 7.40 11.89 -2.03
CA THR A 221 8.23 11.94 -0.82
C THR A 221 7.60 11.07 0.25
N VAL A 222 8.36 10.11 0.76
CA VAL A 222 7.96 9.27 1.89
C VAL A 222 8.25 10.02 3.18
N SER A 223 7.29 10.00 4.13
CA SER A 223 7.47 10.61 5.45
C SER A 223 8.39 9.76 6.32
N ASP A 224 9.33 10.39 7.01
CA ASP A 224 10.19 9.77 8.04
C ASP A 224 9.49 9.87 9.42
N ASP A 225 8.25 9.33 9.52
CA ASP A 225 7.39 9.41 10.71
C ASP A 225 7.03 8.03 11.30
N GLY A 226 7.50 6.96 10.67
CA GLY A 226 7.28 5.58 11.09
C GLY A 226 5.86 5.04 10.83
N ALA A 227 4.99 5.80 10.17
CA ALA A 227 3.60 5.37 9.92
C ALA A 227 3.52 4.11 9.05
N PHE A 228 4.37 4.00 8.03
CA PHE A 228 4.42 2.83 7.16
C PHE A 228 4.83 1.57 7.93
N ARG A 229 5.92 1.66 8.71
CA ARG A 229 6.38 0.58 9.57
C ARG A 229 5.30 0.19 10.59
N GLU A 230 4.61 1.15 11.21
CA GLU A 230 3.57 0.84 12.19
C GLU A 230 2.41 0.07 11.58
N LEU A 231 1.90 0.50 10.44
CA LEU A 231 0.84 -0.24 9.72
C LEU A 231 1.31 -1.64 9.29
N PHE A 232 2.57 -1.78 8.87
CA PHE A 232 3.13 -3.08 8.53
C PHE A 232 3.13 -4.03 9.74
N ILE A 233 3.61 -3.58 10.90
CA ILE A 233 3.63 -4.37 12.14
C ILE A 233 2.21 -4.73 12.58
N ARG A 234 1.27 -3.78 12.54
CA ARG A 234 -0.13 -4.02 12.90
C ARG A 234 -0.81 -5.03 11.98
N ALA A 235 -0.49 -5.00 10.69
CA ALA A 235 -0.95 -6.01 9.75
C ALA A 235 -0.46 -7.41 10.14
N LEU A 236 0.82 -7.54 10.48
CA LEU A 236 1.39 -8.82 10.92
C LEU A 236 0.85 -9.29 12.26
N ASN A 237 0.46 -8.38 13.15
CA ASN A 237 -0.15 -8.72 14.46
C ASN A 237 -1.63 -9.08 14.37
N GLY A 238 -2.26 -8.95 13.20
CA GLY A 238 -3.69 -9.16 13.03
C GLY A 238 -4.55 -8.07 13.68
N GLU A 239 -3.97 -6.92 14.04
CA GLU A 239 -4.70 -5.79 14.62
C GLU A 239 -5.57 -5.06 13.58
N GLU A 240 -5.21 -5.22 12.32
CA GLU A 240 -5.95 -4.69 11.17
C GLU A 240 -6.45 -5.85 10.31
N ARG A 241 -7.42 -5.58 9.42
CA ARG A 241 -7.95 -6.59 8.48
C ARG A 241 -7.01 -6.75 7.27
N ALA A 242 -5.75 -7.13 7.52
CA ALA A 242 -4.80 -7.43 6.46
C ALA A 242 -5.02 -8.84 5.89
N ASP A 243 -5.41 -9.81 6.74
CA ASP A 243 -5.94 -11.12 6.32
C ASP A 243 -7.35 -10.90 5.77
N ALA A 244 -7.43 -10.70 4.46
CA ALA A 244 -8.67 -10.34 3.79
C ALA A 244 -9.60 -11.54 3.57
N ASN A 245 -9.04 -12.74 3.51
CA ASN A 245 -9.78 -13.98 3.29
C ASN A 245 -10.06 -14.76 4.59
N GLY A 246 -9.51 -14.35 5.73
CA GLY A 246 -9.75 -14.93 7.05
C GLY A 246 -9.16 -16.34 7.23
N ASP A 247 -8.05 -16.65 6.55
CA ASP A 247 -7.46 -18.00 6.62
C ASP A 247 -6.39 -18.15 7.71
N GLY A 248 -6.10 -17.08 8.46
CA GLY A 248 -5.13 -17.05 9.54
C GLY A 248 -3.70 -16.78 9.08
N TYR A 249 -3.52 -16.41 7.82
CA TYR A 249 -2.25 -16.02 7.24
C TYR A 249 -2.38 -14.64 6.61
N VAL A 250 -1.26 -13.96 6.47
CA VAL A 250 -1.17 -12.73 5.68
C VAL A 250 -0.12 -12.94 4.59
N THR A 251 -0.55 -12.87 3.35
CA THR A 251 0.33 -13.01 2.19
C THR A 251 0.99 -11.68 1.80
N GLY A 252 2.06 -11.72 1.03
CA GLY A 252 2.69 -10.53 0.48
C GLY A 252 1.73 -9.69 -0.37
N THR A 253 0.83 -10.36 -1.10
CA THR A 253 -0.25 -9.69 -1.85
C THR A 253 -1.22 -8.96 -0.94
N GLU A 254 -1.68 -9.59 0.15
CA GLU A 254 -2.60 -8.98 1.11
C GLU A 254 -1.97 -7.78 1.83
N ILE A 255 -0.71 -7.90 2.25
CA ILE A 255 0.04 -6.79 2.85
C ILE A 255 0.13 -5.63 1.86
N GLY A 256 0.47 -5.92 0.60
CA GLY A 256 0.57 -4.89 -0.43
C GLY A 256 -0.73 -4.13 -0.66
N LEU A 257 -1.86 -4.85 -0.74
CA LEU A 257 -3.18 -4.25 -0.90
C LEU A 257 -3.61 -3.45 0.34
N PHE A 258 -3.41 -4.03 1.52
CA PHE A 258 -3.73 -3.39 2.79
C PHE A 258 -2.96 -2.07 2.98
N LEU A 259 -1.63 -2.10 2.81
CA LEU A 259 -0.79 -0.92 2.96
C LEU A 259 -1.07 0.13 1.88
N GLY A 260 -1.32 -0.33 0.64
CA GLY A 260 -1.71 0.55 -0.46
C GLY A 260 -2.98 1.34 -0.15
N ASP A 261 -4.01 0.69 0.37
CA ASP A 261 -5.25 1.37 0.79
C ASP A 261 -5.04 2.27 2.01
N ARG A 262 -4.46 1.73 3.08
CA ARG A 262 -4.34 2.44 4.36
C ARG A 262 -3.44 3.66 4.29
N MET A 263 -2.23 3.52 3.72
CA MET A 263 -1.30 4.65 3.58
C MET A 263 -1.85 5.73 2.65
N THR A 264 -2.46 5.34 1.53
CA THR A 264 -3.05 6.30 0.59
C THR A 264 -4.14 7.13 1.28
N ASN A 265 -5.01 6.49 2.06
CA ASN A 265 -6.05 7.18 2.81
C ASN A 265 -5.49 8.04 3.95
N LEU A 266 -4.56 7.51 4.75
CA LEU A 266 -3.93 8.20 5.87
C LEU A 266 -3.21 9.48 5.41
N THR A 267 -2.46 9.38 4.32
CA THR A 267 -1.66 10.49 3.80
C THR A 267 -2.39 11.37 2.79
N ARG A 268 -3.68 11.11 2.53
CA ARG A 268 -4.48 11.79 1.49
C ARG A 268 -3.80 11.75 0.13
N ALA A 269 -3.38 10.55 -0.27
CA ALA A 269 -2.69 10.25 -1.53
C ALA A 269 -1.32 10.95 -1.71
N ARG A 270 -0.70 11.46 -0.64
CA ARG A 270 0.67 11.98 -0.70
C ARG A 270 1.71 10.86 -0.74
N GLN A 271 1.34 9.69 -0.20
CA GLN A 271 2.15 8.49 -0.17
C GLN A 271 1.28 7.30 -0.56
N THR A 272 1.64 6.60 -1.62
CA THR A 272 0.88 5.49 -2.20
C THR A 272 1.80 4.29 -2.36
N PRO A 273 1.82 3.36 -1.41
CA PRO A 273 2.59 2.13 -1.52
C PRO A 273 2.33 1.37 -2.81
N ARG A 274 3.37 0.78 -3.36
CA ARG A 274 3.30 -0.08 -4.53
C ARG A 274 3.72 -1.49 -4.18
N TYR A 275 3.05 -2.45 -4.78
CA TYR A 275 3.30 -3.87 -4.64
C TYR A 275 3.45 -4.51 -6.01
N GLY A 276 4.35 -5.47 -6.10
CA GLY A 276 4.52 -6.23 -7.34
C GLY A 276 5.42 -7.44 -7.20
N LYS A 277 5.49 -8.23 -8.28
CA LYS A 277 6.37 -9.40 -8.38
C LYS A 277 7.47 -9.13 -9.40
N LEU A 278 8.59 -9.84 -9.26
CA LEU A 278 9.67 -9.79 -10.24
C LEU A 278 9.13 -10.21 -11.61
N ARG A 279 9.49 -9.49 -12.66
CA ARG A 279 9.21 -9.87 -14.05
C ARG A 279 10.05 -11.07 -14.46
N ASP A 280 9.71 -12.24 -13.94
CA ASP A 280 10.45 -13.46 -14.19
C ASP A 280 9.51 -14.65 -14.00
N LYS A 281 9.24 -15.38 -15.09
CA LYS A 281 8.32 -16.53 -15.11
C LYS A 281 8.64 -17.63 -14.09
N ASP A 282 9.87 -17.67 -13.61
CA ASP A 282 10.31 -18.65 -12.63
C ASP A 282 10.07 -18.17 -11.18
N TYR A 283 9.78 -16.86 -10.99
CA TYR A 283 9.66 -16.22 -9.68
C TYR A 283 8.44 -15.30 -9.51
N ASP A 284 7.37 -15.50 -10.26
CA ASP A 284 6.17 -14.66 -10.25
C ASP A 284 4.88 -15.35 -9.79
N ARG A 285 4.93 -16.66 -9.48
CA ARG A 285 3.75 -17.50 -9.30
C ARG A 285 3.29 -17.68 -7.86
N GLY A 286 4.21 -17.73 -6.91
CA GLY A 286 3.93 -17.94 -5.49
C GLY A 286 3.46 -16.69 -4.77
N ASP A 287 3.36 -16.81 -3.44
CA ASP A 287 3.12 -15.68 -2.55
C ASP A 287 3.87 -15.87 -1.22
N PHE A 288 4.47 -14.81 -0.70
CA PHE A 288 5.14 -14.85 0.59
C PHE A 288 4.08 -14.90 1.70
N VAL A 289 4.29 -15.73 2.71
CA VAL A 289 3.27 -15.97 3.75
C VAL A 289 3.84 -15.68 5.13
N PHE A 290 3.10 -14.93 5.93
CA PHE A 290 3.26 -14.84 7.36
C PHE A 290 2.09 -15.54 8.07
N ALA A 291 2.37 -16.31 9.12
CA ALA A 291 1.30 -16.76 10.02
C ALA A 291 0.93 -15.60 10.95
N LEU A 292 -0.35 -15.38 11.14
CA LEU A 292 -0.83 -14.50 12.18
C LEU A 292 -0.60 -15.15 13.56
N PRO A 293 -0.36 -14.37 14.63
CA PRO A 293 -0.39 -14.90 15.97
C PRO A 293 -1.72 -15.64 16.15
N SER A 294 -1.67 -16.88 16.64
CA SER A 294 -2.91 -17.59 16.96
C SER A 294 -3.70 -16.70 17.92
N ALA A 295 -4.79 -16.11 17.43
CA ALA A 295 -5.76 -15.49 18.30
C ALA A 295 -6.11 -16.54 19.38
N PRO A 296 -6.27 -16.18 20.67
CA PRO A 296 -6.87 -17.08 21.64
C PRO A 296 -8.11 -17.62 20.97
N ALA A 297 -8.27 -18.97 20.98
CA ALA A 297 -9.28 -19.69 20.18
C ALA A 297 -10.55 -18.86 20.08
N PRO A 298 -11.01 -18.51 18.88
CA PRO A 298 -12.16 -17.63 18.77
C PRO A 298 -13.26 -18.26 19.60
N VAL A 299 -13.78 -17.49 20.54
CA VAL A 299 -15.16 -17.75 20.98
C VAL A 299 -15.92 -17.83 19.67
N ILE A 300 -16.43 -19.04 19.37
CA ILE A 300 -17.21 -19.28 18.15
C ILE A 300 -18.40 -18.32 18.23
N VAL A 301 -18.20 -17.12 17.75
CA VAL A 301 -19.31 -16.32 17.25
C VAL A 301 -19.70 -17.09 15.99
N PRO A 302 -20.90 -17.67 15.92
CA PRO A 302 -21.32 -18.38 14.72
C PRO A 302 -21.00 -17.46 13.54
N GLN A 303 -20.17 -17.92 12.60
CA GLN A 303 -20.10 -17.26 11.31
C GLN A 303 -21.53 -17.20 10.84
N THR A 304 -22.10 -16.01 10.83
CA THR A 304 -23.36 -15.79 10.12
C THR A 304 -23.08 -16.29 8.71
N VAL A 305 -23.67 -17.44 8.39
CA VAL A 305 -23.84 -17.87 7.01
C VAL A 305 -24.28 -16.60 6.31
N VAL A 306 -23.48 -16.09 5.37
CA VAL A 306 -23.86 -14.88 4.63
C VAL A 306 -25.22 -15.23 4.05
N ASP A 307 -26.25 -14.60 4.57
CA ASP A 307 -27.63 -14.94 4.21
C ASP A 307 -27.75 -14.66 2.72
N ALA A 308 -28.07 -15.68 1.92
CA ALA A 308 -28.25 -15.52 0.50
C ALA A 308 -29.27 -14.41 0.19
N ALA A 309 -30.23 -14.19 1.12
CA ALA A 309 -31.14 -13.07 1.06
C ALA A 309 -30.47 -11.72 1.29
N GLU A 310 -29.42 -11.65 2.15
CA GLU A 310 -28.64 -10.44 2.34
C GLU A 310 -27.85 -10.07 1.08
N VAL A 311 -27.20 -11.05 0.46
CA VAL A 311 -26.45 -10.83 -0.79
C VAL A 311 -27.37 -10.38 -1.92
N ALA A 312 -28.49 -11.07 -2.09
CA ALA A 312 -29.49 -10.71 -3.12
C ALA A 312 -30.05 -9.30 -2.88
N PHE A 313 -30.34 -8.94 -1.64
CA PHE A 313 -30.81 -7.61 -1.28
C PHE A 313 -29.74 -6.55 -1.56
N TRP A 314 -28.48 -6.81 -1.17
CA TRP A 314 -27.37 -5.91 -1.43
C TRP A 314 -27.17 -5.67 -2.93
N GLN A 315 -27.15 -6.73 -3.75
CA GLN A 315 -27.03 -6.65 -5.20
C GLN A 315 -28.16 -5.81 -5.85
N SER A 316 -29.34 -5.80 -5.25
CA SER A 316 -30.47 -5.00 -5.76
C SER A 316 -30.34 -3.51 -5.49
N ILE A 317 -29.51 -3.11 -4.49
CA ILE A 317 -29.40 -1.71 -4.06
C ILE A 317 -27.99 -1.14 -4.19
N GLU A 318 -26.98 -1.94 -4.53
CA GLU A 318 -25.57 -1.49 -4.51
C GLU A 318 -25.30 -0.26 -5.38
N ASP A 319 -26.04 -0.09 -6.48
CA ASP A 319 -25.94 1.06 -7.37
C ASP A 319 -27.03 2.11 -7.15
N SER A 320 -27.85 1.94 -6.10
CA SER A 320 -28.90 2.90 -5.79
C SER A 320 -28.34 4.27 -5.41
N THR A 321 -29.07 5.30 -5.80
CA THR A 321 -28.85 6.70 -5.41
C THR A 321 -29.85 7.17 -4.36
N ASP A 322 -30.79 6.31 -3.93
CA ASP A 322 -31.76 6.60 -2.89
C ASP A 322 -31.21 6.24 -1.51
N PRO A 323 -31.07 7.20 -0.58
CA PRO A 323 -30.67 6.92 0.80
C PRO A 323 -31.56 5.90 1.52
N ALA A 324 -32.85 5.86 1.20
CA ALA A 324 -33.81 4.98 1.85
C ALA A 324 -33.47 3.49 1.65
N ASP A 325 -32.90 3.12 0.52
CA ASP A 325 -32.51 1.75 0.22
C ASP A 325 -31.40 1.26 1.19
N PHE A 326 -30.43 2.12 1.49
CA PHE A 326 -29.36 1.80 2.43
C PHE A 326 -29.82 1.84 3.89
N GLU A 327 -30.84 2.67 4.22
CA GLU A 327 -31.48 2.66 5.52
C GLU A 327 -32.26 1.34 5.73
N ASP A 328 -32.97 0.89 4.72
CA ASP A 328 -33.69 -0.39 4.72
C ASP A 328 -32.74 -1.57 4.89
N TYR A 329 -31.59 -1.52 4.20
CA TYR A 329 -30.56 -2.53 4.36
C TYR A 329 -30.03 -2.56 5.81
N LEU A 330 -29.65 -1.40 6.38
CA LEU A 330 -29.13 -1.31 7.75
C LEU A 330 -30.18 -1.73 8.81
N ARG A 331 -31.45 -1.52 8.54
CA ARG A 331 -32.54 -1.96 9.42
C ARG A 331 -32.72 -3.49 9.39
N ARG A 332 -32.60 -4.11 8.22
CA ARG A 332 -32.77 -5.55 8.03
C ARG A 332 -31.54 -6.33 8.44
N PHE A 333 -30.36 -5.79 8.15
CA PHE A 333 -29.06 -6.43 8.36
C PHE A 333 -28.12 -5.52 9.16
N PRO A 334 -28.43 -5.16 10.42
CA PRO A 334 -27.64 -4.19 11.19
C PRO A 334 -26.20 -4.65 11.45
N ASN A 335 -25.96 -5.95 11.47
CA ASN A 335 -24.63 -6.57 11.60
C ASN A 335 -24.22 -7.34 10.33
N GLY A 336 -24.84 -7.04 9.21
CA GLY A 336 -24.60 -7.71 7.95
C GLY A 336 -23.22 -7.41 7.36
N THR A 337 -22.82 -8.25 6.44
CA THR A 337 -21.52 -8.19 5.74
C THR A 337 -21.27 -6.83 5.09
N PHE A 338 -22.33 -6.20 4.54
CA PHE A 338 -22.24 -4.92 3.87
C PHE A 338 -22.69 -3.72 4.73
N ALA A 339 -22.97 -3.91 6.03
CA ALA A 339 -23.49 -2.85 6.89
C ALA A 339 -22.57 -1.62 6.97
N SER A 340 -21.27 -1.82 7.07
CA SER A 340 -20.29 -0.72 7.05
C SER A 340 -20.26 0.01 5.72
N LEU A 341 -20.44 -0.69 4.60
CA LEU A 341 -20.47 -0.11 3.26
C LEU A 341 -21.77 0.67 3.03
N ALA A 342 -22.91 0.11 3.46
CA ALA A 342 -24.21 0.78 3.44
C ALA A 342 -24.17 2.09 4.24
N GLY A 343 -23.60 2.06 5.44
CA GLY A 343 -23.44 3.27 6.28
C GLY A 343 -22.63 4.37 5.59
N ARG A 344 -21.53 4.02 4.94
CA ARG A 344 -20.73 5.00 4.19
C ARG A 344 -21.45 5.56 2.97
N LYS A 345 -22.16 4.71 2.19
CA LYS A 345 -22.95 5.16 1.04
C LYS A 345 -24.09 6.08 1.49
N LEU A 346 -24.79 5.71 2.55
CA LEU A 346 -25.84 6.53 3.15
C LEU A 346 -25.32 7.91 3.59
N ALA A 347 -24.20 7.94 4.33
CA ALA A 347 -23.59 9.19 4.77
C ALA A 347 -23.20 10.10 3.59
N ARG A 348 -22.67 9.50 2.51
CA ARG A 348 -22.34 10.24 1.28
C ARG A 348 -23.57 10.82 0.62
N LEU A 349 -24.61 10.02 0.40
CA LEU A 349 -25.85 10.45 -0.24
C LEU A 349 -26.57 11.53 0.57
N ARG A 350 -26.60 11.40 1.91
CA ARG A 350 -27.15 12.46 2.79
C ARG A 350 -26.31 13.72 2.76
N GLY A 351 -24.99 13.61 2.71
CA GLY A 351 -24.10 14.77 2.52
C GLY A 351 -24.30 15.46 1.17
N GLU A 352 -24.52 14.71 0.11
CA GLU A 352 -24.83 15.24 -1.22
C GLU A 352 -26.24 15.89 -1.23
N GLN A 353 -27.25 15.31 -0.58
CA GLN A 353 -28.58 15.89 -0.43
C GLN A 353 -28.57 17.16 0.46
N GLN A 354 -27.80 17.16 1.54
CA GLN A 354 -27.62 18.33 2.40
C GLN A 354 -26.89 19.46 1.66
N THR A 355 -25.90 19.11 0.82
CA THR A 355 -25.21 20.06 -0.04
C THR A 355 -26.17 20.61 -1.13
N ALA A 356 -27.04 19.77 -1.67
CA ALA A 356 -28.09 20.21 -2.62
C ALA A 356 -29.18 21.06 -1.94
N ALA A 357 -29.56 20.73 -0.70
CA ALA A 357 -30.54 21.51 0.09
C ALA A 357 -29.97 22.87 0.57
N ILE A 358 -28.66 22.96 0.83
CA ILE A 358 -27.96 24.22 1.14
C ILE A 358 -27.78 25.07 -0.13
N THR A 359 -27.96 24.49 -1.32
CA THR A 359 -27.84 25.20 -2.61
C THR A 359 -29.17 25.85 -3.06
N GLN A 360 -30.18 25.90 -2.23
CA GLN A 360 -31.37 26.74 -2.44
C GLN A 360 -31.46 27.85 -1.39
N PRO A 361 -30.69 28.93 -1.48
CA PRO A 361 -31.07 30.20 -0.90
C PRO A 361 -31.46 31.18 -2.00
N GLY A 362 -32.67 31.63 -2.00
CA GLY A 362 -33.12 32.96 -2.28
C GLY A 362 -32.52 33.78 -3.42
N PHE A 363 -32.19 33.19 -4.58
CA PHE A 363 -31.92 33.97 -5.79
C PHE A 363 -32.84 33.51 -6.93
N GLU A 364 -33.35 34.48 -7.65
CA GLU A 364 -34.14 34.23 -8.85
C GLU A 364 -33.18 33.92 -10.01
N LEU A 365 -33.31 32.74 -10.60
CA LEU A 365 -32.52 32.36 -11.77
C LEU A 365 -33.39 32.59 -13.02
N VAL A 366 -33.05 33.60 -13.78
CA VAL A 366 -33.71 33.87 -15.10
C VAL A 366 -32.94 33.12 -16.18
N PRO A 367 -33.58 32.23 -16.94
CA PRO A 367 -32.95 31.57 -18.07
C PRO A 367 -32.43 32.61 -19.10
N LEU A 368 -31.18 32.42 -19.51
CA LEU A 368 -30.52 33.28 -20.49
C LEU A 368 -29.64 32.40 -21.38
N ASN A 369 -29.82 32.53 -22.69
CA ASN A 369 -28.99 31.79 -23.64
C ASN A 369 -28.16 32.78 -24.46
N THR A 370 -26.91 33.00 -24.07
CA THR A 370 -26.04 33.94 -24.76
C THR A 370 -24.56 33.53 -24.55
N VAL A 371 -23.70 34.05 -25.44
CA VAL A 371 -22.25 33.84 -25.33
C VAL A 371 -21.63 35.11 -24.78
N MET A 372 -20.84 34.92 -23.71
CA MET A 372 -20.09 36.02 -23.11
C MET A 372 -18.60 35.69 -23.08
N VAL A 373 -17.77 36.69 -22.77
CA VAL A 373 -16.31 36.56 -22.75
C VAL A 373 -15.80 37.10 -21.42
N THR A 374 -14.89 36.37 -20.78
CA THR A 374 -14.23 36.80 -19.55
C THR A 374 -13.31 38.01 -19.84
N THR A 375 -13.43 39.06 -19.01
CA THR A 375 -12.61 40.27 -19.13
C THR A 375 -11.24 40.12 -18.48
N THR A 376 -11.13 39.27 -17.49
CA THR A 376 -9.91 39.00 -16.72
C THR A 376 -9.91 37.52 -16.29
N VAL A 377 -8.89 37.07 -15.56
CA VAL A 377 -8.87 35.77 -14.92
C VAL A 377 -10.05 35.64 -13.96
N SER A 378 -10.97 34.69 -14.23
CA SER A 378 -12.25 34.61 -13.58
C SER A 378 -12.45 33.29 -12.85
N ASN A 379 -12.78 33.35 -11.56
CA ASN A 379 -13.14 32.15 -10.81
C ASN A 379 -14.59 31.73 -11.11
N VAL A 380 -14.77 30.46 -11.46
CA VAL A 380 -16.08 29.82 -11.59
C VAL A 380 -16.42 29.14 -10.28
N ARG A 381 -17.61 29.40 -9.75
CA ARG A 381 -18.03 28.92 -8.43
C ARG A 381 -19.28 28.04 -8.52
N ALA A 382 -19.52 27.24 -7.48
CA ALA A 382 -20.66 26.34 -7.40
C ALA A 382 -22.01 27.05 -7.17
N GLY A 383 -22.00 28.32 -6.81
CA GLY A 383 -23.20 29.14 -6.58
C GLY A 383 -22.92 30.62 -6.81
N PRO A 384 -23.98 31.49 -6.85
CA PRO A 384 -23.90 32.92 -7.14
C PRO A 384 -23.47 33.71 -5.89
N SER A 385 -22.35 33.35 -5.29
CA SER A 385 -21.74 34.02 -4.12
C SER A 385 -20.22 33.97 -4.19
N LYS A 386 -19.57 34.99 -3.61
CA LYS A 386 -18.12 35.02 -3.43
C LYS A 386 -17.62 33.92 -2.48
N ASP A 387 -18.48 33.45 -1.59
CA ASP A 387 -18.17 32.42 -0.58
C ASP A 387 -18.44 31.01 -1.11
N ALA A 388 -19.14 30.89 -2.25
CA ALA A 388 -19.39 29.61 -2.87
C ALA A 388 -18.07 28.94 -3.31
N ARG A 389 -18.02 27.61 -3.17
CA ARG A 389 -16.84 26.79 -3.51
C ARG A 389 -16.37 27.06 -4.94
N LYS A 390 -15.09 27.32 -5.12
CA LYS A 390 -14.46 27.49 -6.43
C LYS A 390 -14.42 26.13 -7.17
N LEU A 391 -14.95 26.10 -8.38
CA LEU A 391 -14.93 24.91 -9.24
C LEU A 391 -13.73 24.87 -10.18
N THR A 392 -13.42 26.02 -10.79
CA THR A 392 -12.31 26.18 -11.72
C THR A 392 -11.95 27.66 -11.89
N THR A 393 -10.92 27.94 -12.67
CA THR A 393 -10.55 29.30 -13.08
C THR A 393 -10.46 29.36 -14.60
N LEU A 394 -11.04 30.39 -15.21
CA LEU A 394 -10.92 30.68 -16.62
C LEU A 394 -9.97 31.83 -16.86
N VAL A 395 -9.15 31.73 -17.89
CA VAL A 395 -8.24 32.81 -18.27
C VAL A 395 -9.02 33.97 -18.93
N SER A 396 -8.42 35.15 -19.00
CA SER A 396 -9.02 36.29 -19.69
C SER A 396 -9.30 35.95 -21.16
N ARG A 397 -10.37 36.53 -21.71
CA ARG A 397 -10.86 36.34 -23.09
C ARG A 397 -11.36 34.91 -23.39
N THR A 398 -11.72 34.13 -22.38
CA THR A 398 -12.38 32.83 -22.56
C THR A 398 -13.85 33.06 -22.92
N ARG A 399 -14.33 32.44 -24.02
CA ARG A 399 -15.77 32.40 -24.39
C ARG A 399 -16.47 31.37 -23.49
N VAL A 400 -17.65 31.76 -23.00
CA VAL A 400 -18.50 30.91 -22.13
C VAL A 400 -19.94 30.97 -22.61
N ASP A 401 -20.58 29.81 -22.64
CA ASP A 401 -22.00 29.69 -22.92
C ASP A 401 -22.77 29.95 -21.64
N VAL A 402 -23.51 31.04 -21.59
CA VAL A 402 -24.30 31.43 -20.44
C VAL A 402 -25.70 30.84 -20.58
N THR A 403 -26.13 30.09 -19.56
CA THR A 403 -27.41 29.38 -19.49
C THR A 403 -28.42 30.03 -18.56
N GLY A 404 -27.98 31.04 -17.77
CA GLY A 404 -28.89 31.77 -16.88
C GLY A 404 -28.22 32.97 -16.21
N LYS A 405 -29.05 33.88 -15.69
CA LYS A 405 -28.65 35.02 -14.87
C LYS A 405 -29.27 34.89 -13.50
N ALA A 406 -28.46 35.02 -12.47
CA ALA A 406 -28.88 34.99 -11.09
C ALA A 406 -28.59 36.35 -10.43
N THR A 407 -29.60 36.92 -9.76
CA THR A 407 -29.43 38.11 -8.92
C THR A 407 -29.37 37.68 -7.46
N SER A 408 -28.29 38.00 -6.77
CA SER A 408 -28.09 37.67 -5.37
C SER A 408 -27.72 38.94 -4.56
N PRO A 409 -27.75 38.92 -3.22
CA PRO A 409 -27.26 40.03 -2.41
C PRO A 409 -25.82 40.44 -2.69
N HIS A 410 -25.07 39.53 -3.36
CA HIS A 410 -23.67 39.75 -3.73
C HIS A 410 -23.48 40.21 -5.19
N GLY A 411 -24.54 40.66 -5.86
CA GLY A 411 -24.54 41.19 -7.21
C GLY A 411 -25.10 40.20 -8.27
N GLU A 412 -24.88 40.55 -9.53
CA GLU A 412 -25.33 39.75 -10.67
C GLU A 412 -24.30 38.63 -10.96
N TRP A 413 -24.81 37.43 -11.15
CA TRP A 413 -24.04 36.25 -11.50
C TRP A 413 -24.57 35.58 -12.73
N TYR A 414 -23.70 35.02 -13.53
CA TYR A 414 -24.11 34.29 -14.74
C TYR A 414 -23.78 32.82 -14.60
N ARG A 415 -24.79 31.96 -14.82
CA ARG A 415 -24.62 30.52 -14.87
C ARG A 415 -24.05 30.16 -16.23
N ILE A 416 -23.00 29.39 -16.26
CA ILE A 416 -22.29 28.95 -17.47
C ILE A 416 -22.21 27.44 -17.55
N ALA A 417 -22.21 26.92 -18.79
CA ALA A 417 -21.96 25.52 -19.07
C ALA A 417 -20.44 25.21 -18.97
N LEU A 418 -20.08 24.13 -18.29
CA LEU A 418 -18.75 23.60 -18.18
C LEU A 418 -18.66 22.22 -18.86
N PRO A 419 -17.44 21.72 -19.20
CA PRO A 419 -17.26 20.40 -19.80
C PRO A 419 -17.89 19.27 -18.95
N ARG A 420 -18.35 18.21 -19.61
CA ARG A 420 -19.00 17.04 -19.00
C ARG A 420 -20.35 17.34 -18.33
N GLY A 421 -21.11 18.29 -18.86
CA GLY A 421 -22.47 18.60 -18.39
C GLY A 421 -22.55 19.32 -17.03
N ARG A 422 -21.42 19.81 -16.50
CA ARG A 422 -21.38 20.57 -15.24
C ARG A 422 -21.78 22.02 -15.49
N GLU A 423 -22.25 22.68 -14.46
CA GLU A 423 -22.56 24.10 -14.46
C GLU A 423 -21.76 24.84 -13.39
N GLY A 424 -21.59 26.15 -13.55
CA GLY A 424 -20.94 27.01 -12.57
C GLY A 424 -21.33 28.47 -12.75
N TYR A 425 -20.99 29.32 -11.77
CA TYR A 425 -21.36 30.73 -11.76
C TYR A 425 -20.14 31.64 -11.83
N ILE A 426 -20.23 32.67 -12.66
CA ILE A 426 -19.22 33.75 -12.76
C ILE A 426 -19.91 35.06 -12.41
N HIS A 427 -19.24 35.91 -11.63
CA HIS A 427 -19.74 37.24 -11.30
C HIS A 427 -19.82 38.13 -12.53
N GLY A 428 -20.94 38.86 -12.70
CA GLY A 428 -21.24 39.63 -13.91
C GLY A 428 -20.18 40.68 -14.29
N ALA A 429 -19.54 41.30 -13.31
CA ALA A 429 -18.46 42.26 -13.53
C ALA A 429 -17.22 41.68 -14.26
N LEU A 430 -17.11 40.34 -14.33
CA LEU A 430 -16.00 39.63 -14.96
C LEU A 430 -16.33 39.15 -16.39
N LEU A 431 -17.56 39.49 -16.88
CA LEU A 431 -18.03 39.06 -18.17
C LEU A 431 -18.45 40.29 -19.03
N ARG A 432 -18.23 40.20 -20.31
CA ARG A 432 -18.81 41.14 -21.32
C ARG A 432 -19.47 40.39 -22.43
N LYS A 433 -20.44 41.00 -23.09
CA LYS A 433 -21.08 40.41 -24.29
C LYS A 433 -20.02 40.20 -25.39
N SER A 434 -20.14 39.11 -26.08
CA SER A 434 -19.29 38.84 -27.24
C SER A 434 -19.77 39.69 -28.41
N ASP A 435 -18.97 40.65 -28.88
CA ASP A 435 -19.22 41.39 -30.10
C ASP A 435 -18.90 40.48 -31.30
N GLY A 436 -19.86 39.73 -31.82
CA GLY A 436 -19.61 38.92 -33.01
C GLY A 436 -20.62 37.81 -33.23
N ALA A 437 -21.12 37.73 -34.45
CA ALA A 437 -22.15 36.90 -35.01
C ALA A 437 -22.18 35.46 -34.50
N VAL A 438 -23.37 34.92 -34.35
CA VAL A 438 -23.71 33.53 -34.11
C VAL A 438 -23.06 32.69 -35.23
N ALA A 439 -21.91 32.06 -34.94
CA ALA A 439 -21.40 30.97 -35.75
C ALA A 439 -22.11 29.69 -35.27
N THR A 440 -23.11 29.26 -36.04
CA THR A 440 -23.70 27.92 -35.94
C THR A 440 -22.57 26.90 -36.08
N ARG A 441 -22.41 26.06 -35.03
CA ARG A 441 -21.47 24.93 -35.03
C ARG A 441 -21.83 24.00 -36.20
N PRO A 442 -20.90 23.69 -37.10
CA PRO A 442 -21.11 22.67 -38.12
C PRO A 442 -21.33 21.30 -37.46
N PRO A 443 -22.17 20.43 -38.04
CA PRO A 443 -22.36 19.08 -37.54
C PRO A 443 -21.02 18.31 -37.55
N PRO A 444 -20.84 17.31 -36.67
CA PRO A 444 -19.59 16.54 -36.63
C PRO A 444 -19.38 15.84 -37.98
N ALA A 445 -18.20 16.02 -38.54
CA ALA A 445 -17.78 15.40 -39.77
C ALA A 445 -17.84 13.87 -39.64
N THR A 446 -18.61 13.23 -40.51
CA THR A 446 -18.62 11.79 -40.71
C THR A 446 -17.24 11.34 -41.15
N ARG A 447 -16.67 10.41 -40.43
CA ARG A 447 -15.39 9.76 -40.71
C ARG A 447 -15.50 9.07 -42.09
N PRO A 448 -14.59 9.26 -43.03
CA PRO A 448 -14.59 8.52 -44.30
C PRO A 448 -14.31 7.02 -44.01
N PRO A 449 -14.90 6.13 -44.83
CA PRO A 449 -14.69 4.68 -44.68
C PRO A 449 -13.23 4.32 -44.91
N GLN A 450 -12.71 3.41 -44.08
CA GLN A 450 -11.40 2.79 -44.25
C GLN A 450 -11.44 1.86 -45.49
N PRO A 451 -10.37 1.79 -46.29
CA PRO A 451 -10.29 0.84 -47.38
C PRO A 451 -10.21 -0.59 -46.85
N GLU A 452 -11.00 -1.47 -47.40
CA GLU A 452 -10.94 -2.92 -47.21
C GLU A 452 -9.60 -3.45 -47.72
N VAL A 453 -8.97 -4.28 -46.93
CA VAL A 453 -7.82 -5.09 -47.31
C VAL A 453 -8.37 -6.36 -47.96
N PRO A 454 -8.03 -6.71 -49.21
CA PRO A 454 -8.46 -7.95 -49.82
C PRO A 454 -7.70 -9.17 -49.27
N PRO A 455 -8.22 -10.40 -49.47
CA PRO A 455 -7.88 -11.63 -48.75
C PRO A 455 -6.48 -12.15 -48.96
#